data_29be7e7284890cd92ca218006c471244
#
_entry.id   29be7e7284890cd92ca218006c471244
#
_cell.length_a   1.000
_cell.length_b   1.000
_cell.length_c   1.000
_cell.angle_alpha   90.00
_cell.angle_beta   90.00
_cell.angle_gamma   90.00
#
_symmetry.space_group_name_H-M   'P 1'
#
loop_
_entity.id
_entity.type
_entity.pdbx_description
1 polymer ?
#
loop_
_entity_poly.entity_id
_entity_poly.type
_entity_poly.pdbx_seq_one_letter_code
_entity_poly.pdbx_strand_id
1 'polypeptide(L)'
;MKNLKIALISVLVVLFSVPAFAADTKLAFVDLSRLFDEYYKTKDYDVVLEGKQKDFEKARNTKIDAIKESEGKLSLLAEDKKAVAEKDVEKLKSDLLEYDRQQKADLTKERNEKIREILLEIEKVVSDYAAAQNYSMILNDRVLIFGEKTLDVTEPILKKLNNDQSKK
;
A
#
# COMPACT_ATOMS: atom_id res chain seq x y z
N MET A 1 -12.33 70.13 -28.52
CA MET A 1 -11.13 69.29 -28.22
C MET A 1 -11.11 68.76 -26.81
N LYS A 2 -11.62 69.44 -25.78
CA LYS A 2 -11.72 68.90 -24.39
C LYS A 2 -12.67 67.69 -24.27
N ASN A 3 -13.82 67.73 -24.92
CA ASN A 3 -14.84 66.67 -24.83
C ASN A 3 -14.42 65.41 -25.59
N LEU A 4 -13.58 65.53 -26.62
CA LEU A 4 -13.05 64.36 -27.35
C LEU A 4 -12.00 63.60 -26.54
N LYS A 5 -11.21 64.27 -25.69
CA LYS A 5 -10.22 63.66 -24.78
C LYS A 5 -10.88 62.91 -23.65
N ILE A 6 -12.00 63.39 -23.11
CA ILE A 6 -12.76 62.72 -22.04
C ILE A 6 -13.44 61.45 -22.58
N ALA A 7 -13.98 61.49 -23.81
CA ALA A 7 -14.55 60.33 -24.46
C ALA A 7 -13.50 59.21 -24.71
N LEU A 8 -12.26 59.58 -25.09
CA LEU A 8 -11.18 58.63 -25.34
C LEU A 8 -10.69 57.96 -24.04
N ILE A 9 -10.66 58.69 -22.93
CA ILE A 9 -10.28 58.16 -21.61
C ILE A 9 -11.37 57.20 -21.11
N SER A 10 -12.66 57.50 -21.30
CA SER A 10 -13.76 56.62 -20.91
C SER A 10 -13.80 55.29 -21.66
N VAL A 11 -13.41 55.28 -22.94
CA VAL A 11 -13.31 54.05 -23.75
C VAL A 11 -12.13 53.17 -23.31
N LEU A 12 -11.02 53.80 -22.87
CA LEU A 12 -9.82 53.07 -22.44
C LEU A 12 -10.03 52.30 -21.10
N VAL A 13 -10.88 52.82 -20.19
CA VAL A 13 -11.17 52.18 -18.90
C VAL A 13 -12.07 50.95 -19.04
N VAL A 14 -12.95 50.90 -20.04
CA VAL A 14 -13.85 49.76 -20.28
C VAL A 14 -13.11 48.52 -20.84
N LEU A 15 -11.98 48.72 -21.51
CA LEU A 15 -11.19 47.67 -22.14
C LEU A 15 -10.34 46.83 -21.15
N PHE A 16 -10.22 47.25 -19.87
CA PHE A 16 -9.44 46.55 -18.84
C PHE A 16 -10.27 45.80 -17.80
N SER A 17 -11.57 45.75 -17.94
CA SER A 17 -12.40 44.83 -17.12
C SER A 17 -12.34 43.40 -17.67
N VAL A 18 -11.15 42.78 -17.59
CA VAL A 18 -11.01 41.34 -17.76
C VAL A 18 -11.73 40.70 -16.58
N PRO A 19 -12.83 39.92 -16.76
CA PRO A 19 -13.39 39.21 -15.67
C PRO A 19 -12.29 38.24 -15.15
N ALA A 20 -11.84 38.44 -13.93
CA ALA A 20 -11.03 37.47 -13.23
C ALA A 20 -11.96 36.27 -13.06
N PHE A 21 -11.90 35.28 -13.96
CA PHE A 21 -12.44 33.97 -13.74
C PHE A 21 -11.64 33.40 -12.57
N ALA A 22 -12.12 33.58 -11.35
CA ALA A 22 -11.69 32.78 -10.24
C ALA A 22 -12.00 31.35 -10.67
N ALA A 23 -10.97 30.59 -11.04
CA ALA A 23 -11.12 29.17 -11.30
C ALA A 23 -11.70 28.56 -10.00
N ASP A 24 -12.92 28.07 -10.10
CA ASP A 24 -13.63 27.46 -8.94
C ASP A 24 -12.81 26.25 -8.52
N THR A 25 -12.03 26.39 -7.44
CA THR A 25 -11.10 25.37 -6.97
C THR A 25 -11.90 24.26 -6.35
N LYS A 26 -12.16 23.21 -7.12
CA LYS A 26 -12.91 22.04 -6.66
C LYS A 26 -12.02 21.14 -5.82
N LEU A 27 -12.37 21.00 -4.53
CA LEU A 27 -11.66 20.19 -3.55
C LEU A 27 -12.48 18.97 -3.17
N ALA A 28 -11.78 17.90 -2.79
CA ALA A 28 -12.38 16.70 -2.23
C ALA A 28 -11.43 16.03 -1.24
N PHE A 29 -11.91 14.98 -0.57
CA PHE A 29 -11.07 14.10 0.22
C PHE A 29 -11.46 12.64 0.03
N VAL A 30 -10.54 11.75 0.40
CA VAL A 30 -10.72 10.29 0.40
C VAL A 30 -10.25 9.68 1.70
N ASP A 31 -10.89 8.63 2.16
CA ASP A 31 -10.36 7.69 3.13
C ASP A 31 -9.41 6.70 2.42
N LEU A 32 -8.11 7.04 2.43
CA LEU A 32 -7.09 6.21 1.78
C LEU A 32 -6.99 4.83 2.43
N SER A 33 -7.23 4.71 3.74
CA SER A 33 -7.19 3.43 4.43
C SER A 33 -8.31 2.53 3.95
N ARG A 34 -9.52 3.08 3.84
CA ARG A 34 -10.66 2.35 3.32
C ARG A 34 -10.46 1.93 1.86
N LEU A 35 -9.90 2.81 1.01
CA LEU A 35 -9.55 2.45 -0.37
C LEU A 35 -8.60 1.26 -0.40
N PHE A 36 -7.56 1.27 0.44
CA PHE A 36 -6.59 0.18 0.53
C PHE A 36 -7.22 -1.11 1.04
N ASP A 37 -7.95 -1.06 2.15
CA ASP A 37 -8.50 -2.26 2.82
C ASP A 37 -9.62 -2.93 2.00
N GLU A 38 -10.43 -2.14 1.28
CA GLU A 38 -11.55 -2.65 0.49
C GLU A 38 -11.18 -2.92 -0.98
N TYR A 39 -9.96 -2.60 -1.42
CA TYR A 39 -9.50 -2.94 -2.77
C TYR A 39 -9.32 -4.45 -2.92
N TYR A 40 -9.90 -5.03 -3.98
CA TYR A 40 -9.86 -6.49 -4.17
C TYR A 40 -8.42 -7.05 -4.25
N LYS A 41 -7.46 -6.31 -4.84
CA LYS A 41 -6.07 -6.76 -4.91
C LYS A 41 -5.39 -6.83 -3.53
N THR A 42 -5.78 -5.99 -2.58
CA THR A 42 -5.32 -6.07 -1.19
C THR A 42 -5.82 -7.37 -0.57
N LYS A 43 -7.11 -7.67 -0.71
CA LYS A 43 -7.71 -8.90 -0.19
C LYS A 43 -7.11 -10.17 -0.82
N ASP A 44 -6.91 -10.16 -2.14
CA ASP A 44 -6.27 -11.27 -2.85
C ASP A 44 -4.84 -11.49 -2.35
N TYR A 45 -4.10 -10.40 -2.09
CA TYR A 45 -2.74 -10.50 -1.57
C TYR A 45 -2.69 -10.99 -0.13
N ASP A 46 -3.63 -10.57 0.72
CA ASP A 46 -3.72 -11.06 2.11
C ASP A 46 -3.89 -12.59 2.15
N VAL A 47 -4.68 -13.16 1.25
CA VAL A 47 -4.82 -14.63 1.11
C VAL A 47 -3.49 -15.28 0.69
N VAL A 48 -2.77 -14.67 -0.25
CA VAL A 48 -1.45 -15.17 -0.68
C VAL A 48 -0.44 -15.10 0.47
N LEU A 49 -0.42 -14.00 1.22
CA LEU A 49 0.49 -13.81 2.35
C LEU A 49 0.20 -14.82 3.48
N GLU A 50 -1.08 -15.06 3.78
CA GLU A 50 -1.48 -16.07 4.75
C GLU A 50 -1.02 -17.48 4.33
N GLY A 51 -1.14 -17.82 3.04
CA GLY A 51 -0.63 -19.08 2.49
C GLY A 51 0.88 -19.24 2.71
N LYS A 52 1.65 -18.21 2.35
CA LYS A 52 3.11 -18.20 2.55
C LYS A 52 3.52 -18.31 4.01
N GLN A 53 2.78 -17.64 4.91
CA GLN A 53 3.02 -17.75 6.35
C GLN A 53 2.79 -19.18 6.84
N LYS A 54 1.73 -19.86 6.40
CA LYS A 54 1.45 -21.28 6.73
C LYS A 54 2.54 -22.21 6.21
N ASP A 55 3.03 -21.97 4.98
CA ASP A 55 4.12 -22.78 4.40
C ASP A 55 5.43 -22.58 5.16
N PHE A 56 5.74 -21.35 5.55
CA PHE A 56 6.89 -21.05 6.42
C PHE A 56 6.79 -21.79 7.76
N GLU A 57 5.65 -21.70 8.44
CA GLU A 57 5.43 -22.37 9.73
C GLU A 57 5.55 -23.90 9.61
N LYS A 58 5.00 -24.49 8.55
CA LYS A 58 5.12 -25.93 8.29
C LYS A 58 6.57 -26.35 8.08
N ALA A 59 7.31 -25.64 7.22
CA ALA A 59 8.71 -25.95 6.96
C ALA A 59 9.59 -25.75 8.22
N ARG A 60 9.31 -24.71 9.01
CA ARG A 60 9.95 -24.45 10.29
C ARG A 60 9.72 -25.59 11.29
N ASN A 61 8.50 -26.05 11.44
CA ASN A 61 8.14 -27.15 12.34
C ASN A 61 8.83 -28.45 11.91
N THR A 62 8.91 -28.75 10.61
CA THR A 62 9.68 -29.90 10.10
C THR A 62 11.15 -29.85 10.52
N LYS A 63 11.78 -28.67 10.46
CA LYS A 63 13.17 -28.49 10.92
C LYS A 63 13.31 -28.67 12.43
N ILE A 64 12.36 -28.16 13.22
CA ILE A 64 12.33 -28.34 14.67
C ILE A 64 12.21 -29.82 15.02
N ASP A 65 11.35 -30.56 14.34
CA ASP A 65 11.16 -32.00 14.62
C ASP A 65 12.42 -32.80 14.24
N ALA A 66 13.11 -32.43 13.16
CA ALA A 66 14.40 -33.03 12.81
C ALA A 66 15.48 -32.76 13.88
N ILE A 67 15.51 -31.59 14.48
CA ILE A 67 16.41 -31.26 15.61
C ILE A 67 16.07 -32.15 16.82
N LYS A 68 14.80 -32.21 17.21
CA LYS A 68 14.36 -33.02 18.34
C LYS A 68 14.69 -34.49 18.15
N GLU A 69 14.47 -35.03 16.96
CA GLU A 69 14.82 -36.42 16.62
C GLU A 69 16.31 -36.65 16.75
N SER A 70 17.14 -35.74 16.25
CA SER A 70 18.60 -35.83 16.32
C SER A 70 19.10 -35.70 17.76
N GLU A 71 18.54 -34.82 18.59
CA GLU A 71 18.82 -34.69 20.00
C GLU A 71 18.43 -35.95 20.77
N GLY A 72 17.27 -36.56 20.46
CA GLY A 72 16.83 -37.82 21.06
C GLY A 72 17.81 -38.98 20.78
N LYS A 73 18.39 -39.00 19.58
CA LYS A 73 19.39 -40.04 19.21
C LYS A 73 20.72 -39.88 19.95
N LEU A 74 21.11 -38.65 20.34
CA LEU A 74 22.36 -38.38 21.05
C LEU A 74 22.48 -39.22 22.33
N SER A 75 21.40 -39.36 23.08
CA SER A 75 21.39 -40.12 24.34
C SER A 75 21.63 -41.62 24.15
N LEU A 76 21.46 -42.15 22.94
CA LEU A 76 21.60 -43.54 22.59
C LEU A 76 22.95 -43.92 21.97
N LEU A 77 23.78 -42.90 21.68
CA LEU A 77 25.07 -43.10 21.01
C LEU A 77 26.20 -43.45 21.98
N ALA A 78 27.15 -44.24 21.51
CA ALA A 78 28.42 -44.48 22.21
C ALA A 78 29.24 -43.18 22.23
N GLU A 79 30.12 -43.02 23.25
CA GLU A 79 30.82 -41.78 23.56
C GLU A 79 31.70 -41.27 22.38
N ASP A 80 32.32 -42.20 21.63
CA ASP A 80 33.14 -41.92 20.46
C ASP A 80 32.36 -41.27 19.30
N LYS A 81 31.03 -41.47 19.23
CA LYS A 81 30.15 -40.93 18.18
C LYS A 81 29.38 -39.67 18.62
N LYS A 82 29.27 -39.41 19.90
CA LYS A 82 28.51 -38.28 20.45
C LYS A 82 29.04 -36.93 19.92
N ALA A 83 30.35 -36.73 19.94
CA ALA A 83 30.96 -35.47 19.53
C ALA A 83 30.69 -35.09 18.08
N VAL A 84 30.51 -36.06 17.17
CA VAL A 84 30.13 -35.81 15.77
C VAL A 84 28.64 -35.48 15.71
N ALA A 85 27.81 -36.25 16.35
CA ALA A 85 26.36 -36.04 16.35
C ALA A 85 25.93 -34.74 17.02
N GLU A 86 26.66 -34.26 18.06
CA GLU A 86 26.47 -32.94 18.66
C GLU A 86 26.73 -31.82 17.68
N LYS A 87 27.80 -31.95 16.89
CA LYS A 87 28.08 -30.93 15.80
C LYS A 87 26.98 -30.95 14.75
N ASP A 88 26.40 -32.09 14.42
CA ASP A 88 25.29 -32.16 13.45
C ASP A 88 24.03 -31.49 14.02
N VAL A 89 23.73 -31.67 15.30
CA VAL A 89 22.62 -31.00 16.00
C VAL A 89 22.85 -29.48 16.02
N GLU A 90 24.06 -29.02 16.36
CA GLU A 90 24.40 -27.59 16.36
C GLU A 90 24.24 -26.99 14.96
N LYS A 91 24.65 -27.73 13.92
CA LYS A 91 24.44 -27.31 12.53
C LYS A 91 22.96 -27.18 12.21
N LEU A 92 22.12 -28.17 12.54
CA LEU A 92 20.67 -28.10 12.31
C LEU A 92 20.02 -26.91 13.03
N LYS A 93 20.46 -26.59 14.25
CA LYS A 93 20.00 -25.39 14.98
C LYS A 93 20.42 -24.09 14.29
N SER A 94 21.65 -24.02 13.84
CA SER A 94 22.17 -22.86 13.09
C SER A 94 21.41 -22.69 11.77
N ASP A 95 21.17 -23.76 11.03
CA ASP A 95 20.41 -23.76 9.77
C ASP A 95 18.94 -23.34 10.00
N LEU A 96 18.33 -23.69 11.14
CA LEU A 96 16.99 -23.24 11.51
C LEU A 96 16.98 -21.72 11.78
N LEU A 97 17.96 -21.21 12.53
CA LEU A 97 18.06 -19.78 12.82
C LEU A 97 18.25 -18.95 11.53
N GLU A 98 19.11 -19.41 10.63
CA GLU A 98 19.35 -18.74 9.36
C GLU A 98 18.09 -18.80 8.47
N TYR A 99 17.42 -19.95 8.41
CA TYR A 99 16.14 -20.11 7.71
C TYR A 99 15.07 -19.14 8.23
N ASP A 100 14.88 -19.07 9.57
CA ASP A 100 13.93 -18.17 10.22
C ASP A 100 14.23 -16.69 9.87
N ARG A 101 15.51 -16.30 9.92
CA ARG A 101 15.96 -14.96 9.60
C ARG A 101 15.68 -14.59 8.15
N GLN A 102 16.06 -15.50 7.23
CA GLN A 102 15.90 -15.28 5.80
C GLN A 102 14.43 -15.19 5.41
N GLN A 103 13.61 -16.16 5.85
CA GLN A 103 12.20 -16.19 5.49
C GLN A 103 11.42 -14.99 6.03
N LYS A 104 11.70 -14.55 7.26
CA LYS A 104 11.08 -13.34 7.81
C LYS A 104 11.48 -12.08 7.06
N ALA A 105 12.74 -11.99 6.65
CA ALA A 105 13.22 -10.86 5.85
C ALA A 105 12.54 -10.84 4.46
N ASP A 106 12.46 -12.00 3.80
CA ASP A 106 11.84 -12.13 2.48
C ASP A 106 10.34 -11.81 2.51
N LEU A 107 9.59 -12.37 3.49
CA LEU A 107 8.17 -12.07 3.67
C LEU A 107 7.93 -10.59 3.95
N THR A 108 8.78 -9.96 4.79
CA THR A 108 8.67 -8.53 5.09
C THR A 108 8.94 -7.68 3.86
N LYS A 109 9.98 -8.02 3.10
CA LYS A 109 10.33 -7.33 1.85
C LYS A 109 9.19 -7.42 0.85
N GLU A 110 8.71 -8.63 0.58
CA GLU A 110 7.62 -8.87 -0.37
C GLU A 110 6.33 -8.11 0.04
N ARG A 111 5.98 -8.15 1.34
CA ARG A 111 4.84 -7.40 1.85
C ARG A 111 4.97 -5.91 1.59
N ASN A 112 6.14 -5.33 1.88
CA ASN A 112 6.36 -3.90 1.69
C ASN A 112 6.33 -3.50 0.21
N GLU A 113 6.88 -4.34 -0.68
CA GLU A 113 6.84 -4.14 -2.12
C GLU A 113 5.38 -4.18 -2.63
N LYS A 114 4.59 -5.14 -2.16
CA LYS A 114 3.19 -5.27 -2.59
C LYS A 114 2.30 -4.13 -2.06
N ILE A 115 2.49 -3.71 -0.81
CA ILE A 115 1.80 -2.54 -0.26
C ILE A 115 2.09 -1.31 -1.11
N ARG A 116 3.36 -1.09 -1.47
CA ARG A 116 3.76 0.04 -2.33
C ARG A 116 3.10 -0.04 -3.70
N GLU A 117 3.09 -1.20 -4.33
CA GLU A 117 2.45 -1.43 -5.63
C GLU A 117 0.96 -1.08 -5.58
N ILE A 118 0.24 -1.57 -4.56
CA ILE A 118 -1.18 -1.31 -4.36
C ILE A 118 -1.45 0.18 -4.14
N LEU A 119 -0.64 0.86 -3.31
CA LEU A 119 -0.79 2.29 -3.05
C LEU A 119 -0.56 3.13 -4.32
N LEU A 120 0.41 2.77 -5.17
CA LEU A 120 0.64 3.45 -6.45
C LEU A 120 -0.54 3.27 -7.41
N GLU A 121 -1.15 2.08 -7.43
CA GLU A 121 -2.37 1.86 -8.23
C GLU A 121 -3.54 2.71 -7.73
N ILE A 122 -3.75 2.77 -6.41
CA ILE A 122 -4.78 3.61 -5.81
C ILE A 122 -4.54 5.09 -6.15
N GLU A 123 -3.31 5.58 -5.98
CA GLU A 123 -2.91 6.94 -6.32
C GLU A 123 -3.22 7.27 -7.79
N LYS A 124 -2.90 6.35 -8.69
CA LYS A 124 -3.22 6.49 -10.11
C LYS A 124 -4.73 6.64 -10.35
N VAL A 125 -5.56 5.78 -9.74
CA VAL A 125 -7.01 5.84 -9.91
C VAL A 125 -7.60 7.12 -9.31
N VAL A 126 -7.07 7.58 -8.15
CA VAL A 126 -7.44 8.87 -7.54
C VAL A 126 -7.10 10.02 -8.48
N SER A 127 -5.89 10.02 -9.06
CA SER A 127 -5.44 11.05 -10.00
C SER A 127 -6.30 11.07 -11.28
N ASP A 128 -6.56 9.91 -11.88
CA ASP A 128 -7.41 9.78 -13.06
C ASP A 128 -8.85 10.25 -12.77
N TYR A 129 -9.37 9.97 -11.56
CA TYR A 129 -10.67 10.45 -11.13
C TYR A 129 -10.68 11.96 -10.93
N ALA A 130 -9.66 12.52 -10.29
CA ALA A 130 -9.52 13.95 -10.08
C ALA A 130 -9.54 14.72 -11.43
N ALA A 131 -8.74 14.27 -12.40
CA ALA A 131 -8.68 14.84 -13.72
C ALA A 131 -10.03 14.76 -14.45
N ALA A 132 -10.69 13.61 -14.43
CA ALA A 132 -11.98 13.38 -15.08
C ALA A 132 -13.14 14.21 -14.49
N GLN A 133 -13.05 14.57 -13.21
CA GLN A 133 -14.08 15.31 -12.48
C GLN A 133 -13.71 16.79 -12.24
N ASN A 134 -12.59 17.24 -12.80
CA ASN A 134 -12.05 18.60 -12.65
C ASN A 134 -11.80 19.00 -11.18
N TYR A 135 -11.34 18.04 -10.33
CA TYR A 135 -10.85 18.38 -9.01
C TYR A 135 -9.45 18.98 -9.11
N SER A 136 -9.25 20.08 -8.40
CA SER A 136 -7.93 20.72 -8.28
C SER A 136 -7.06 20.03 -7.24
N MET A 137 -7.68 19.37 -6.24
CA MET A 137 -7.00 18.65 -5.17
C MET A 137 -7.93 17.63 -4.54
N ILE A 138 -7.38 16.44 -4.25
CA ILE A 138 -8.02 15.43 -3.39
C ILE A 138 -7.07 15.15 -2.23
N LEU A 139 -7.54 15.33 -1.00
CA LEU A 139 -6.77 15.15 0.23
C LEU A 139 -7.06 13.79 0.85
N ASN A 140 -6.11 13.26 1.61
CA ASN A 140 -6.39 12.15 2.52
C ASN A 140 -7.18 12.68 3.73
N ASP A 141 -8.24 12.00 4.13
CA ASP A 141 -9.09 12.37 5.29
C ASP A 141 -8.29 12.51 6.59
N ARG A 142 -7.19 11.73 6.75
CA ARG A 142 -6.33 11.78 7.94
C ARG A 142 -5.65 13.13 8.21
N VAL A 143 -5.57 14.01 7.23
CA VAL A 143 -5.02 15.37 7.41
C VAL A 143 -6.08 16.40 7.68
N LEU A 144 -7.36 16.02 7.67
CA LEU A 144 -8.50 16.89 7.91
C LEU A 144 -8.95 16.79 9.36
N ILE A 145 -9.25 17.95 9.95
CA ILE A 145 -9.98 18.01 11.24
C ILE A 145 -11.48 17.91 10.98
N PHE A 146 -11.93 18.48 9.85
CA PHE A 146 -13.32 18.49 9.43
C PHE A 146 -13.39 18.49 7.89
N GLY A 147 -14.33 17.73 7.34
CA GLY A 147 -14.69 17.72 5.94
C GLY A 147 -16.18 17.46 5.78
N GLU A 148 -16.85 18.25 4.95
CA GLU A 148 -18.24 18.01 4.60
C GLU A 148 -18.37 16.68 3.86
N LYS A 149 -19.36 15.87 4.23
CA LYS A 149 -19.60 14.54 3.61
C LYS A 149 -19.80 14.60 2.08
N THR A 150 -20.28 15.72 1.58
CA THR A 150 -20.47 16.00 0.15
C THR A 150 -19.13 16.07 -0.63
N LEU A 151 -18.02 16.31 0.08
CA LEU A 151 -16.67 16.36 -0.48
C LEU A 151 -15.94 15.01 -0.41
N ASP A 152 -16.56 14.00 0.22
CA ASP A 152 -16.02 12.64 0.29
C ASP A 152 -16.24 11.90 -1.04
N VAL A 153 -15.14 11.57 -1.71
CA VAL A 153 -15.15 10.84 -2.98
C VAL A 153 -14.61 9.40 -2.86
N THR A 154 -14.53 8.88 -1.63
CA THR A 154 -14.06 7.52 -1.35
C THR A 154 -14.87 6.47 -2.10
N GLU A 155 -16.19 6.50 -1.99
CA GLU A 155 -17.06 5.49 -2.59
C GLU A 155 -17.00 5.44 -4.12
N PRO A 156 -17.07 6.57 -4.86
CA PRO A 156 -16.91 6.55 -6.32
C PRO A 156 -15.54 6.04 -6.77
N ILE A 157 -14.47 6.35 -6.02
CA ILE A 157 -13.13 5.86 -6.34
C ILE A 157 -13.00 4.37 -6.05
N LEU A 158 -13.54 3.90 -4.91
CA LEU A 158 -13.56 2.48 -4.56
C LEU A 158 -14.28 1.63 -5.63
N LYS A 159 -15.41 2.13 -6.15
CA LYS A 159 -16.09 1.48 -7.27
C LYS A 159 -15.22 1.38 -8.51
N LYS A 160 -14.44 2.40 -8.82
CA LYS A 160 -13.50 2.36 -9.96
C LYS A 160 -12.37 1.36 -9.74
N LEU A 161 -11.79 1.32 -8.54
CA LEU A 161 -10.75 0.37 -8.15
C LEU A 161 -11.21 -1.08 -8.31
N ASN A 162 -12.47 -1.37 -7.94
CA ASN A 162 -13.00 -2.73 -7.95
C ASN A 162 -13.72 -3.13 -9.26
N ASN A 163 -13.89 -2.20 -10.22
CA ASN A 163 -14.56 -2.51 -11.51
C ASN A 163 -13.80 -3.55 -12.34
N ASP A 164 -12.49 -3.66 -12.22
CA ASP A 164 -11.70 -4.63 -12.98
C ASP A 164 -11.88 -6.07 -12.48
N GLN A 165 -12.32 -6.25 -11.22
CA GLN A 165 -12.71 -7.58 -10.71
C GLN A 165 -13.92 -8.17 -11.46
N SER A 166 -14.83 -7.32 -11.93
CA SER A 166 -16.05 -7.75 -12.63
C SER A 166 -15.81 -8.21 -14.08
N LYS A 167 -14.57 -8.06 -14.58
CA LYS A 167 -14.17 -8.41 -15.95
C LYS A 167 -13.39 -9.72 -16.06
N LYS A 168 -13.13 -10.37 -14.93
CA LYS A 168 -12.49 -11.70 -14.84
C LYS A 168 -13.55 -12.78 -14.58
#